data_68a25e4812a89dff0c9cf50e133e914a
#
_entry.id   68a25e4812a89dff0c9cf50e133e914a
#
_cell.length_a   1.000
_cell.length_b   1.000
_cell.length_c   1.000
_cell.angle_alpha   90.00
_cell.angle_beta   90.00
_cell.angle_gamma   90.00
#
_symmetry.space_group_name_H-M   'P 1'
#
loop_
_entity.id
_entity.type
_entity.pdbx_description
1 polymer ?
#
loop_
_entity_poly.entity_id
_entity_poly.type
_entity_poly.pdbx_seq_one_letter_code
_entity_poly.pdbx_strand_id
1 'polypeptide(L)'
;VDDFEAMHKFGMDKNKQATSERGMKYSRFVKDDIVGVVAHYPSFEGSELANGGFAGATRFITDGIVNMIELNKSDKAYTCIDNIVPIIQLNKSNKIILITYLDWTDKLGRLEDFQSECESGSIFDTELIRKCFAKVNDSLGTADKAFFNNKEIFYDAAIKEHSIKSAERYNRVSLHLYDNTDCISNKNDKEKKYYDNVSKADENSKCTIADNEDRYNIYNMAANEELLDKQKEVPDILIPLLERIYNNARYGLMSGAGYTAPRLNGPGVGEWNLMWRNAYTMDANVNIQVSGINSGNMYEAGVGYIWFVLRQLKDWEINAEKVYGMKNALLAPINTDGQRAMMVEYDINYPFQYWNTGASWMILPIAEWVDCYGDVSITTTDQKIIKQYNQAVFNVKKDILMPLLQKTYNFWEQLCTPEYFTDIEGNARYEKGKTHLFTGEKYLIIPSFSPENKPLGYKSAITANASMDIAAAKDIIAMYIDMENELQNEGYKERIKKAEKLNNELPDYQYDESGAIREWAMKEYQENNAHRHISHLYCAWPAYQTQHNN
;
A
#
# COMPACT_ATOMS: atom_id res chain seq x y z
N VAL A 1 -9.13 -22.39 -13.73
CA VAL A 1 -9.14 -22.03 -15.17
C VAL A 1 -10.42 -21.27 -15.49
N ASP A 2 -11.58 -21.74 -15.01
CA ASP A 2 -12.88 -21.11 -15.27
C ASP A 2 -13.07 -19.77 -14.57
N ASP A 3 -12.50 -19.59 -13.37
CA ASP A 3 -12.52 -18.32 -12.64
C ASP A 3 -11.64 -17.25 -13.31
N PHE A 4 -10.56 -17.65 -13.98
CA PHE A 4 -9.70 -16.73 -14.71
C PHE A 4 -10.39 -16.19 -15.96
N GLU A 5 -11.16 -17.02 -16.68
CA GLU A 5 -11.97 -16.58 -17.81
C GLU A 5 -13.12 -15.66 -17.38
N ALA A 6 -13.74 -15.92 -16.22
CA ALA A 6 -14.81 -15.08 -15.69
C ALA A 6 -14.28 -13.70 -15.24
N MET A 7 -13.14 -13.65 -14.56
CA MET A 7 -12.50 -12.39 -14.16
C MET A 7 -11.99 -11.60 -15.36
N HIS A 8 -11.45 -12.29 -16.36
CA HIS A 8 -11.01 -11.67 -17.61
C HIS A 8 -12.19 -11.08 -18.41
N LYS A 9 -13.32 -11.75 -18.40
CA LYS A 9 -14.56 -11.28 -19.04
C LYS A 9 -15.15 -10.04 -18.36
N PHE A 10 -15.04 -9.94 -17.04
CA PHE A 10 -15.57 -8.81 -16.27
C PHE A 10 -14.75 -7.53 -16.46
N GLY A 11 -13.42 -7.63 -16.61
CA GLY A 11 -12.52 -6.49 -16.83
C GLY A 11 -12.39 -6.05 -18.29
N MET A 12 -12.66 -6.94 -19.24
CA MET A 12 -12.35 -6.73 -20.67
C MET A 12 -13.44 -6.05 -21.48
N ASP A 13 -14.71 -6.08 -21.06
CA ASP A 13 -15.81 -5.60 -21.89
C ASP A 13 -15.83 -4.08 -22.14
N LYS A 14 -15.17 -3.31 -21.28
CA LYS A 14 -15.08 -1.84 -21.44
C LYS A 14 -13.79 -1.35 -22.08
N ASN A 15 -12.74 -2.19 -22.20
CA ASN A 15 -11.42 -1.77 -22.70
C ASN A 15 -10.73 -2.81 -23.59
N LYS A 16 -11.48 -3.55 -24.39
CA LYS A 16 -10.95 -4.63 -25.25
C LYS A 16 -9.76 -4.25 -26.13
N GLN A 17 -9.65 -2.99 -26.54
CA GLN A 17 -8.57 -2.51 -27.41
C GLN A 17 -7.31 -2.09 -26.63
N ALA A 18 -7.47 -1.53 -25.43
CA ALA A 18 -6.34 -0.96 -24.70
C ALA A 18 -5.44 -2.02 -24.02
N THR A 19 -5.99 -3.18 -23.68
CA THR A 19 -5.26 -4.22 -22.93
C THR A 19 -4.55 -5.24 -23.81
N SER A 20 -5.09 -5.56 -24.99
CA SER A 20 -4.46 -6.48 -25.94
C SER A 20 -3.23 -5.90 -26.63
N GLU A 21 -3.24 -4.58 -26.90
CA GLU A 21 -2.11 -3.86 -27.52
C GLU A 21 -1.06 -3.39 -26.52
N ARG A 22 -1.42 -3.25 -25.24
CA ARG A 22 -0.56 -2.74 -24.16
C ARG A 22 -0.14 -3.80 -23.14
N GLY A 23 -0.48 -5.06 -23.37
CA GLY A 23 -0.09 -6.15 -22.48
C GLY A 23 1.40 -6.38 -22.42
N MET A 24 1.90 -6.88 -21.27
CA MET A 24 3.28 -7.36 -21.19
C MET A 24 3.54 -8.42 -22.24
N LYS A 25 4.70 -8.34 -22.86
CA LYS A 25 5.23 -9.41 -23.72
C LYS A 25 6.16 -10.27 -22.88
N TYR A 26 6.02 -11.57 -22.97
CA TYR A 26 6.85 -12.50 -22.22
C TYR A 26 7.20 -13.74 -23.03
N SER A 27 8.34 -14.31 -22.72
CA SER A 27 8.77 -15.60 -23.22
C SER A 27 9.02 -16.55 -22.06
N ARG A 28 8.90 -17.84 -22.32
CA ARG A 28 9.14 -18.91 -21.39
C ARG A 28 10.28 -19.77 -21.90
N PHE A 29 11.02 -20.34 -20.98
CA PHE A 29 12.10 -21.24 -21.33
C PHE A 29 12.18 -22.39 -20.33
N VAL A 30 12.70 -23.49 -20.83
CA VAL A 30 12.97 -24.69 -20.05
C VAL A 30 14.43 -25.05 -20.25
N LYS A 31 15.13 -25.28 -19.17
CA LYS A 31 16.51 -25.78 -19.19
C LYS A 31 16.71 -26.75 -18.05
N ASP A 32 16.96 -28.00 -18.38
CA ASP A 32 17.12 -29.10 -17.42
C ASP A 32 15.88 -29.24 -16.52
N ASP A 33 16.02 -29.03 -15.22
CA ASP A 33 14.96 -29.07 -14.20
C ASP A 33 14.44 -27.65 -13.81
N ILE A 34 14.76 -26.63 -14.63
CA ILE A 34 14.40 -25.25 -14.39
C ILE A 34 13.43 -24.77 -15.46
N VAL A 35 12.35 -24.16 -15.02
CA VAL A 35 11.45 -23.38 -15.86
C VAL A 35 11.68 -21.91 -15.58
N GLY A 36 11.77 -21.11 -16.61
CA GLY A 36 11.91 -19.67 -16.50
C GLY A 36 10.90 -18.90 -17.32
N VAL A 37 10.72 -17.65 -16.93
CA VAL A 37 9.95 -16.64 -17.65
C VAL A 37 10.76 -15.36 -17.69
N VAL A 38 10.73 -14.69 -18.82
CA VAL A 38 11.16 -13.30 -18.96
C VAL A 38 10.04 -12.50 -19.57
N ALA A 39 9.78 -11.33 -19.03
CA ALA A 39 8.72 -10.47 -19.48
C ALA A 39 9.27 -9.05 -19.67
N HIS A 40 8.88 -8.45 -20.78
CA HIS A 40 9.16 -7.06 -21.08
C HIS A 40 7.98 -6.18 -20.66
N TYR A 41 8.25 -5.08 -19.97
CA TYR A 41 7.20 -4.13 -19.61
C TYR A 41 6.60 -3.50 -20.86
N PRO A 42 5.30 -3.10 -20.83
CA PRO A 42 4.74 -2.32 -21.91
C PRO A 42 5.54 -1.05 -22.12
N SER A 43 5.81 -0.73 -23.40
CA SER A 43 6.49 0.51 -23.75
C SER A 43 5.48 1.65 -23.83
N PHE A 44 5.63 2.64 -22.94
CA PHE A 44 4.87 3.90 -22.98
C PHE A 44 5.84 5.06 -23.17
N GLU A 45 5.44 6.04 -23.96
CA GLU A 45 6.22 7.25 -24.12
C GLU A 45 6.44 7.94 -22.76
N GLY A 46 7.69 8.28 -22.47
CA GLY A 46 8.08 8.90 -21.20
C GLY A 46 8.18 7.97 -19.98
N SER A 47 7.93 6.67 -20.13
CA SER A 47 8.13 5.70 -19.04
C SER A 47 9.61 5.41 -18.82
N GLU A 48 10.07 5.54 -17.58
CA GLU A 48 11.43 5.13 -17.18
C GLU A 48 11.64 3.61 -17.30
N LEU A 49 10.55 2.83 -17.36
CA LEU A 49 10.56 1.37 -17.45
C LEU A 49 10.32 0.87 -18.90
N ALA A 50 10.27 1.77 -19.89
CA ALA A 50 9.95 1.41 -21.27
C ALA A 50 10.89 0.35 -21.87
N ASN A 51 12.13 0.25 -21.39
CA ASN A 51 13.12 -0.75 -21.80
C ASN A 51 13.38 -1.80 -20.71
N GLY A 52 12.51 -1.86 -19.72
CA GLY A 52 12.66 -2.76 -18.57
C GLY A 52 11.82 -4.01 -18.68
N GLY A 53 12.03 -4.88 -17.69
CA GLY A 53 11.28 -6.11 -17.57
C GLY A 53 11.62 -6.86 -16.30
N PHE A 54 11.06 -8.04 -16.16
CA PHE A 54 11.42 -8.95 -15.09
C PHE A 54 11.72 -10.34 -15.63
N ALA A 55 12.43 -11.12 -14.85
CA ALA A 55 12.62 -12.54 -15.09
C ALA A 55 12.41 -13.34 -13.81
N GLY A 56 12.00 -14.59 -13.98
CA GLY A 56 11.89 -15.56 -12.92
C GLY A 56 12.39 -16.92 -13.36
N ALA A 57 12.98 -17.65 -12.44
CA ALA A 57 13.37 -19.04 -12.64
C ALA A 57 12.85 -19.86 -11.46
N THR A 58 12.31 -21.04 -11.76
CA THR A 58 11.86 -22.02 -10.77
C THR A 58 12.52 -23.36 -11.04
N ARG A 59 13.26 -23.86 -10.09
CA ARG A 59 13.84 -25.20 -10.11
C ARG A 59 12.94 -26.20 -9.39
N PHE A 60 12.77 -27.37 -10.00
CA PHE A 60 11.95 -28.46 -9.48
C PHE A 60 12.83 -29.57 -8.94
N ILE A 61 12.73 -29.84 -7.64
CA ILE A 61 13.47 -30.88 -6.94
C ILE A 61 12.47 -31.93 -6.47
N THR A 62 12.64 -33.17 -6.89
CA THR A 62 11.73 -34.25 -6.57
C THR A 62 12.48 -35.57 -6.36
N ASP A 63 11.86 -36.51 -5.65
CA ASP A 63 12.32 -37.91 -5.53
C ASP A 63 11.88 -38.77 -6.70
N GLY A 64 11.06 -38.25 -7.59
CA GLY A 64 10.60 -38.89 -8.82
C GLY A 64 11.36 -38.43 -10.06
N ILE A 65 10.79 -38.77 -11.20
CA ILE A 65 11.32 -38.38 -12.51
C ILE A 65 10.60 -37.11 -12.93
N VAL A 66 11.35 -36.08 -13.30
CA VAL A 66 10.86 -34.85 -13.90
C VAL A 66 10.95 -34.98 -15.41
N ASN A 67 9.81 -34.98 -16.08
CA ASN A 67 9.77 -34.85 -17.53
C ASN A 67 9.26 -33.46 -17.88
N MET A 68 10.04 -32.72 -18.65
CA MET A 68 9.61 -31.46 -19.22
C MET A 68 8.88 -31.75 -20.54
N ILE A 69 7.62 -31.34 -20.63
CA ILE A 69 6.82 -31.49 -21.84
C ILE A 69 6.49 -30.08 -22.33
N GLU A 70 6.90 -29.79 -23.54
CA GLU A 70 6.47 -28.58 -24.23
C GLU A 70 5.13 -28.85 -24.94
N LEU A 71 4.11 -28.09 -24.61
CA LEU A 71 2.84 -28.11 -25.33
C LEU A 71 2.73 -26.87 -26.20
N ASN A 72 2.67 -27.08 -27.51
CA ASN A 72 2.22 -26.06 -28.44
C ASN A 72 0.72 -25.83 -28.26
N LYS A 73 0.34 -24.71 -27.71
CA LYS A 73 -1.06 -24.29 -27.66
C LYS A 73 -1.26 -23.05 -28.48
N SER A 74 -2.17 -23.17 -29.44
CA SER A 74 -2.70 -22.05 -30.24
C SER A 74 -3.73 -21.20 -29.47
N ASP A 75 -3.65 -21.14 -28.16
CA ASP A 75 -4.68 -20.46 -27.38
C ASP A 75 -4.45 -18.95 -27.37
N LYS A 76 -5.37 -18.23 -28.02
CA LYS A 76 -5.35 -16.78 -28.21
C LYS A 76 -5.55 -15.96 -26.92
N ALA A 77 -5.67 -16.62 -25.77
CA ALA A 77 -5.97 -15.97 -24.50
C ALA A 77 -4.74 -15.31 -23.82
N TYR A 78 -3.55 -15.69 -24.22
CA TYR A 78 -2.33 -15.21 -23.59
C TYR A 78 -1.48 -14.39 -24.55
N THR A 79 -0.95 -13.28 -24.08
CA THR A 79 0.02 -12.44 -24.81
C THR A 79 1.42 -13.05 -24.84
N CYS A 80 1.53 -14.38 -24.83
CA CYS A 80 2.79 -15.10 -24.92
C CYS A 80 3.26 -15.11 -26.37
N ILE A 81 4.48 -14.66 -26.61
CA ILE A 81 5.04 -14.52 -27.96
C ILE A 81 5.31 -15.88 -28.58
N ASP A 82 5.73 -16.84 -27.78
CA ASP A 82 6.22 -18.15 -28.23
C ASP A 82 5.16 -19.24 -28.29
N ASN A 83 3.92 -18.99 -27.85
CA ASN A 83 2.81 -19.96 -27.77
C ASN A 83 3.19 -21.31 -27.11
N ILE A 84 4.29 -21.38 -26.37
CA ILE A 84 4.77 -22.58 -25.70
C ILE A 84 4.35 -22.53 -24.25
N VAL A 85 3.65 -23.54 -23.78
CA VAL A 85 3.34 -23.73 -22.37
C VAL A 85 4.20 -24.89 -21.84
N PRO A 86 5.22 -24.64 -21.04
CA PRO A 86 5.97 -25.71 -20.43
C PRO A 86 5.08 -26.44 -19.42
N ILE A 87 4.98 -27.75 -19.60
CA ILE A 87 4.32 -28.65 -18.66
C ILE A 87 5.37 -29.51 -17.98
N ILE A 88 5.32 -29.55 -16.67
CA ILE A 88 6.17 -30.39 -15.87
C ILE A 88 5.35 -31.62 -15.46
N GLN A 89 5.77 -32.77 -15.96
CA GLN A 89 5.18 -34.04 -15.55
C GLN A 89 6.06 -34.71 -14.51
N LEU A 90 5.50 -34.91 -13.34
CA LEU A 90 6.16 -35.61 -12.24
C LEU A 90 5.65 -37.04 -12.18
N ASN A 91 6.54 -38.00 -12.33
CA ASN A 91 6.20 -39.41 -12.24
C ASN A 91 6.76 -40.00 -10.94
N LYS A 92 5.91 -40.68 -10.19
CA LYS A 92 6.27 -41.42 -8.97
C LYS A 92 6.96 -40.55 -7.91
N SER A 93 6.48 -39.30 -7.76
CA SER A 93 6.98 -38.39 -6.73
C SER A 93 6.02 -38.30 -5.56
N ASN A 94 6.55 -38.39 -4.35
CA ASN A 94 5.80 -38.13 -3.11
C ASN A 94 6.11 -36.75 -2.52
N LYS A 95 7.23 -36.14 -2.92
CA LYS A 95 7.66 -34.82 -2.42
C LYS A 95 8.19 -33.96 -3.56
N ILE A 96 7.81 -32.69 -3.55
CA ILE A 96 8.26 -31.69 -4.51
C ILE A 96 8.74 -30.48 -3.72
N ILE A 97 9.94 -29.99 -4.03
CA ILE A 97 10.46 -28.72 -3.54
C ILE A 97 10.59 -27.80 -4.75
N LEU A 98 10.06 -26.61 -4.64
CA LEU A 98 10.15 -25.55 -5.62
C LEU A 98 11.07 -24.46 -5.09
N ILE A 99 12.12 -24.12 -5.82
CA ILE A 99 12.98 -22.98 -5.52
C ILE A 99 12.78 -21.95 -6.61
N THR A 100 12.22 -20.81 -6.25
CA THR A 100 11.92 -19.73 -7.18
C THR A 100 12.73 -18.48 -6.82
N TYR A 101 13.31 -17.86 -7.84
CA TYR A 101 13.92 -16.55 -7.73
C TYR A 101 13.33 -15.62 -8.81
N LEU A 102 13.00 -14.40 -8.41
CA LEU A 102 12.46 -13.36 -9.27
C LEU A 102 13.34 -12.12 -9.15
N ASP A 103 13.55 -11.44 -10.27
CA ASP A 103 14.25 -10.17 -10.30
C ASP A 103 13.75 -9.31 -11.47
N TRP A 104 14.09 -8.04 -11.46
CA TRP A 104 13.69 -7.08 -12.46
C TRP A 104 14.84 -6.15 -12.87
N THR A 105 14.68 -5.47 -13.99
CA THR A 105 15.63 -4.48 -14.49
C THR A 105 14.89 -3.37 -15.27
N ASP A 106 15.43 -2.19 -15.23
CA ASP A 106 15.03 -1.07 -16.11
C ASP A 106 15.73 -1.10 -17.49
N LYS A 107 16.62 -2.09 -17.72
CA LYS A 107 17.51 -2.19 -18.88
C LYS A 107 17.46 -3.57 -19.54
N LEU A 108 16.25 -4.07 -19.79
CA LEU A 108 16.11 -5.35 -20.50
C LEU A 108 16.43 -5.22 -22.00
N GLY A 109 16.24 -4.03 -22.58
CA GLY A 109 16.40 -3.74 -24.00
C GLY A 109 15.13 -3.16 -24.61
N ARG A 110 15.15 -2.84 -25.92
CA ARG A 110 13.95 -2.34 -26.59
C ARG A 110 12.94 -3.46 -26.80
N LEU A 111 11.66 -3.10 -26.79
CA LEU A 111 10.58 -4.08 -26.94
C LEU A 111 10.64 -4.81 -28.29
N GLU A 112 11.01 -4.11 -29.36
CA GLU A 112 11.12 -4.71 -30.70
C GLU A 112 12.24 -5.74 -30.78
N ASP A 113 13.37 -5.47 -30.14
CA ASP A 113 14.50 -6.41 -30.09
C ASP A 113 14.10 -7.66 -29.29
N PHE A 114 13.46 -7.47 -28.16
CA PHE A 114 12.91 -8.55 -27.33
C PHE A 114 11.91 -9.43 -28.10
N GLN A 115 10.97 -8.80 -28.84
CA GLN A 115 9.98 -9.54 -29.64
C GLN A 115 10.65 -10.36 -30.75
N SER A 116 11.59 -9.75 -31.47
CA SER A 116 12.32 -10.41 -32.56
C SER A 116 13.11 -11.63 -32.08
N GLU A 117 13.76 -11.55 -30.92
CA GLU A 117 14.48 -12.68 -30.32
C GLU A 117 13.55 -13.81 -29.86
N CYS A 118 12.40 -13.44 -29.27
CA CYS A 118 11.40 -14.43 -28.90
C CYS A 118 10.80 -15.16 -30.11
N GLU A 119 10.50 -14.43 -31.18
CA GLU A 119 9.95 -14.98 -32.43
C GLU A 119 10.94 -15.90 -33.14
N SER A 120 12.24 -15.65 -33.03
CA SER A 120 13.29 -16.49 -33.60
C SER A 120 13.46 -17.83 -32.86
N GLY A 121 12.76 -18.03 -31.73
CA GLY A 121 12.91 -19.20 -30.87
C GLY A 121 14.22 -19.22 -30.08
N SER A 122 14.97 -18.13 -30.11
CA SER A 122 16.17 -17.98 -29.29
C SER A 122 15.77 -17.77 -27.84
N ILE A 123 16.44 -18.46 -26.93
CA ILE A 123 16.32 -18.13 -25.50
C ILE A 123 16.94 -16.76 -25.32
N PHE A 124 16.14 -15.84 -24.78
CA PHE A 124 16.61 -14.49 -24.53
C PHE A 124 17.62 -14.50 -23.38
N ASP A 125 18.91 -14.62 -23.70
CA ASP A 125 20.01 -14.74 -22.72
C ASP A 125 20.47 -13.36 -22.25
N THR A 126 19.66 -12.76 -21.36
CA THR A 126 20.04 -11.51 -20.70
C THR A 126 20.80 -11.77 -19.40
N GLU A 127 21.49 -10.73 -18.94
CA GLU A 127 22.10 -10.73 -17.59
C GLU A 127 21.09 -11.07 -16.50
N LEU A 128 19.85 -10.54 -16.63
CA LEU A 128 18.77 -10.78 -15.69
C LEU A 128 18.39 -12.27 -15.60
N ILE A 129 18.23 -12.95 -16.74
CA ILE A 129 17.91 -14.37 -16.78
C ILE A 129 19.04 -15.19 -16.19
N ARG A 130 20.29 -14.90 -16.60
CA ARG A 130 21.48 -15.57 -16.05
C ARG A 130 21.57 -15.43 -14.55
N LYS A 131 21.27 -14.24 -14.00
CA LYS A 131 21.22 -14.01 -12.57
C LYS A 131 20.15 -14.85 -11.88
N CYS A 132 18.93 -14.94 -12.45
CA CYS A 132 17.86 -15.77 -11.91
C CYS A 132 18.26 -17.25 -11.89
N PHE A 133 18.86 -17.76 -12.98
CA PHE A 133 19.36 -19.12 -13.04
C PHE A 133 20.45 -19.40 -12.01
N ALA A 134 21.45 -18.52 -11.93
CA ALA A 134 22.54 -18.66 -10.95
C ALA A 134 21.97 -18.71 -9.53
N LYS A 135 21.07 -17.81 -9.19
CA LYS A 135 20.47 -17.76 -7.85
C LYS A 135 19.69 -19.02 -7.49
N VAL A 136 18.92 -19.58 -8.44
CA VAL A 136 18.19 -20.82 -8.23
C VAL A 136 19.15 -22.02 -8.08
N ASN A 137 20.27 -22.03 -8.82
CA ASN A 137 21.28 -23.05 -8.70
C ASN A 137 22.15 -22.90 -7.43
N ASP A 138 22.61 -21.69 -7.13
CA ASP A 138 23.48 -21.38 -5.98
C ASP A 138 22.77 -21.59 -4.64
N SER A 139 21.44 -21.44 -4.61
CA SER A 139 20.62 -21.68 -3.40
C SER A 139 20.77 -23.09 -2.85
N LEU A 140 21.23 -24.02 -3.68
CA LEU A 140 21.42 -25.41 -3.31
C LEU A 140 22.85 -25.73 -2.87
N GLY A 141 23.79 -24.81 -3.07
CA GLY A 141 25.21 -25.08 -2.85
C GLY A 141 25.76 -26.21 -3.76
N THR A 142 27.02 -26.58 -3.55
CA THR A 142 27.70 -27.65 -4.28
C THR A 142 27.22 -29.07 -3.94
N ALA A 143 26.10 -29.21 -3.24
CA ALA A 143 25.57 -30.48 -2.76
C ALA A 143 24.75 -31.24 -3.83
N ASP A 144 25.17 -31.17 -5.07
CA ASP A 144 24.43 -31.57 -6.25
C ASP A 144 23.82 -32.98 -6.27
N LYS A 145 24.44 -33.95 -5.72
CA LYS A 145 23.90 -35.32 -5.73
C LYS A 145 23.67 -35.93 -4.35
N ALA A 146 24.50 -35.60 -3.37
CA ALA A 146 24.29 -36.01 -1.98
C ALA A 146 23.00 -35.40 -1.39
N PHE A 147 22.63 -34.22 -1.86
CA PHE A 147 21.42 -33.51 -1.51
C PHE A 147 20.15 -34.26 -1.91
N PHE A 148 20.08 -34.82 -3.12
CA PHE A 148 18.93 -35.61 -3.55
C PHE A 148 18.71 -36.87 -2.71
N ASN A 149 19.74 -37.38 -2.08
CA ASN A 149 19.65 -38.53 -1.19
C ASN A 149 19.20 -38.15 0.24
N ASN A 150 19.19 -36.86 0.59
CA ASN A 150 18.89 -36.42 1.94
C ASN A 150 18.03 -35.11 1.96
N LYS A 151 16.95 -35.10 1.20
CA LYS A 151 16.05 -33.97 0.95
C LYS A 151 15.41 -33.38 2.22
N GLU A 152 15.14 -34.21 3.22
CA GLU A 152 14.59 -33.77 4.50
C GLU A 152 15.56 -32.84 5.23
N ILE A 153 16.83 -33.17 5.25
CA ILE A 153 17.86 -32.37 5.93
C ILE A 153 17.96 -30.95 5.36
N PHE A 154 17.81 -30.79 4.04
CA PHE A 154 17.88 -29.46 3.43
C PHE A 154 16.64 -28.64 3.73
N TYR A 155 15.45 -29.22 3.55
CA TYR A 155 14.21 -28.54 3.83
C TYR A 155 14.19 -28.08 5.29
N ASP A 156 14.54 -28.97 6.20
CA ASP A 156 14.63 -28.68 7.63
C ASP A 156 15.69 -27.61 7.94
N ALA A 157 16.84 -27.64 7.28
CA ALA A 157 17.88 -26.62 7.43
C ALA A 157 17.44 -25.25 6.88
N ALA A 158 16.82 -25.22 5.70
CA ALA A 158 16.30 -24.01 5.09
C ALA A 158 15.14 -23.40 5.91
N ILE A 159 14.20 -24.23 6.36
CA ILE A 159 13.10 -23.82 7.24
C ILE A 159 13.63 -23.33 8.58
N LYS A 160 14.63 -24.01 9.15
CA LYS A 160 15.24 -23.57 10.42
C LYS A 160 15.90 -22.21 10.29
N GLU A 161 16.68 -21.98 9.25
CA GLU A 161 17.31 -20.67 9.00
C GLU A 161 16.25 -19.58 8.75
N HIS A 162 15.25 -19.86 7.93
CA HIS A 162 14.14 -18.97 7.67
C HIS A 162 13.38 -18.67 8.97
N SER A 163 13.07 -19.70 9.76
CA SER A 163 12.32 -19.54 11.01
C SER A 163 13.06 -18.70 12.03
N ILE A 164 14.39 -18.84 12.16
CA ILE A 164 15.20 -18.02 13.06
C ILE A 164 15.13 -16.55 12.63
N LYS A 165 15.38 -16.25 11.35
CA LYS A 165 15.36 -14.88 10.82
C LYS A 165 13.96 -14.26 10.86
N SER A 166 12.93 -15.06 10.60
CA SER A 166 11.53 -14.59 10.65
C SER A 166 11.06 -14.40 12.07
N ALA A 167 11.42 -15.30 12.99
CA ALA A 167 11.05 -15.22 14.40
C ALA A 167 11.60 -13.96 15.09
N GLU A 168 12.81 -13.53 14.74
CA GLU A 168 13.39 -12.29 15.24
C GLU A 168 12.49 -11.08 14.98
N ARG A 169 11.91 -10.99 13.79
CA ARG A 169 11.00 -9.90 13.40
C ARG A 169 9.59 -10.14 13.90
N TYR A 170 9.11 -11.37 13.77
CA TYR A 170 7.73 -11.72 14.06
C TYR A 170 7.42 -11.64 15.56
N ASN A 171 8.36 -12.05 16.42
CA ASN A 171 8.20 -12.07 17.86
C ASN A 171 8.44 -10.70 18.54
N ARG A 172 8.67 -9.62 17.77
CA ARG A 172 8.81 -8.27 18.34
C ARG A 172 7.53 -7.79 19.01
N VAL A 173 6.37 -8.26 18.54
CA VAL A 173 5.06 -7.95 19.12
C VAL A 173 4.21 -9.22 19.14
N SER A 174 3.51 -9.43 20.22
CA SER A 174 2.46 -10.45 20.34
C SER A 174 1.15 -9.81 20.79
N LEU A 175 0.05 -10.21 20.17
CA LEU A 175 -1.30 -9.85 20.59
C LEU A 175 -1.92 -11.03 21.34
N HIS A 176 -2.32 -10.79 22.58
CA HIS A 176 -3.08 -11.73 23.38
C HIS A 176 -4.39 -11.07 23.80
N LEU A 177 -5.49 -11.65 23.39
CA LEU A 177 -6.83 -11.20 23.74
C LEU A 177 -7.40 -12.08 24.85
N TYR A 178 -8.02 -11.46 25.82
CA TYR A 178 -8.62 -12.14 26.96
C TYR A 178 -10.10 -11.83 27.03
N ASP A 179 -10.91 -12.83 27.33
CA ASP A 179 -12.30 -12.60 27.67
C ASP A 179 -12.39 -11.93 29.06
N ASN A 180 -13.13 -10.83 29.13
CA ASN A 180 -13.24 -10.02 30.35
C ASN A 180 -14.13 -10.66 31.41
N THR A 181 -14.81 -11.76 31.11
CA THR A 181 -15.74 -12.43 32.04
C THR A 181 -15.03 -13.14 33.20
N ASP A 182 -13.71 -13.37 33.08
CA ASP A 182 -12.94 -14.16 34.06
C ASP A 182 -11.69 -13.43 34.62
N CYS A 183 -11.61 -12.12 34.54
CA CYS A 183 -10.44 -11.35 35.01
C CYS A 183 -10.16 -11.41 36.52
N ILE A 184 -10.99 -12.13 37.31
CA ILE A 184 -10.89 -12.13 38.79
C ILE A 184 -10.39 -13.47 39.36
N SER A 185 -10.34 -14.57 38.61
CA SER A 185 -9.92 -15.86 39.16
C SER A 185 -8.98 -16.65 38.25
N ASN A 186 -7.74 -16.83 38.67
CA ASN A 186 -6.74 -17.80 38.22
C ASN A 186 -6.09 -17.53 36.83
N LYS A 187 -5.26 -16.48 36.73
CA LYS A 187 -4.42 -16.18 35.57
C LYS A 187 -3.53 -17.36 35.10
N ASN A 188 -2.96 -18.13 36.00
CA ASN A 188 -1.90 -19.09 35.65
C ASN A 188 -2.41 -20.40 35.01
N ASP A 189 -3.59 -20.90 35.41
CA ASP A 189 -4.09 -22.19 34.90
C ASP A 189 -4.76 -22.07 33.52
N LYS A 190 -5.33 -20.91 33.20
CA LYS A 190 -5.97 -20.67 31.89
C LYS A 190 -4.96 -20.38 30.80
N GLU A 191 -3.91 -19.61 31.08
CA GLU A 191 -2.80 -19.36 30.15
C GLU A 191 -2.15 -20.69 29.73
N LYS A 192 -1.84 -21.56 30.69
CA LYS A 192 -1.26 -22.86 30.41
C LYS A 192 -2.19 -23.76 29.58
N LYS A 193 -3.50 -23.76 29.87
CA LYS A 193 -4.49 -24.54 29.14
C LYS A 193 -4.70 -24.01 27.70
N TYR A 194 -4.59 -22.68 27.49
CA TYR A 194 -4.65 -22.07 26.19
C TYR A 194 -3.46 -22.49 25.32
N TYR A 195 -2.23 -22.36 25.82
CA TYR A 195 -1.03 -22.78 25.10
C TYR A 195 -0.98 -24.28 24.84
N ASP A 196 -1.43 -25.10 25.79
CA ASP A 196 -1.56 -26.56 25.61
C ASP A 196 -2.59 -26.92 24.51
N ASN A 197 -3.64 -26.13 24.34
CA ASN A 197 -4.64 -26.34 23.30
C ASN A 197 -4.17 -25.85 21.93
N VAL A 198 -3.44 -24.72 21.86
CA VAL A 198 -2.83 -24.21 20.62
C VAL A 198 -1.75 -25.15 20.11
N SER A 199 -0.88 -25.65 20.98
CA SER A 199 0.17 -26.61 20.61
C SER A 199 -0.41 -27.95 20.15
N LYS A 200 -1.49 -28.43 20.77
CA LYS A 200 -2.20 -29.65 20.33
C LYS A 200 -2.97 -29.48 19.04
N ALA A 201 -3.45 -28.26 18.74
CA ALA A 201 -4.09 -27.96 17.47
C ALA A 201 -3.07 -28.01 16.31
N ASP A 202 -1.82 -27.58 16.54
CA ASP A 202 -0.74 -27.66 15.56
C ASP A 202 -0.29 -29.11 15.30
N GLU A 203 -0.28 -29.97 16.31
CA GLU A 203 0.07 -31.39 16.13
C GLU A 203 -0.98 -32.20 15.37
N ASN A 204 -2.25 -31.76 15.40
CA ASN A 204 -3.38 -32.44 14.75
C ASN A 204 -3.90 -31.75 13.49
N SER A 205 -3.30 -30.67 13.04
CA SER A 205 -3.76 -29.94 11.85
C SER A 205 -3.41 -30.64 10.52
N LYS A 206 -3.93 -31.83 10.33
CA LYS A 206 -4.33 -32.26 8.98
C LYS A 206 -5.54 -31.43 8.63
N CYS A 207 -5.36 -30.40 7.82
CA CYS A 207 -6.42 -29.57 7.29
C CYS A 207 -7.44 -30.45 6.58
N THR A 208 -8.52 -30.80 7.25
CA THR A 208 -9.64 -31.54 6.68
C THR A 208 -10.70 -30.55 6.21
N ILE A 209 -11.45 -30.92 5.18
CA ILE A 209 -12.50 -30.10 4.55
C ILE A 209 -13.57 -29.62 5.58
N ALA A 210 -13.71 -30.26 6.72
CA ALA A 210 -14.57 -29.83 7.82
C ALA A 210 -14.23 -28.42 8.38
N ASP A 211 -12.96 -28.01 8.30
CA ASP A 211 -12.55 -26.65 8.70
C ASP A 211 -13.15 -25.54 7.81
N ASN A 212 -13.59 -25.85 6.61
CA ASN A 212 -14.17 -24.85 5.70
C ASN A 212 -15.66 -24.59 5.98
N GLU A 213 -16.41 -25.57 6.43
CA GLU A 213 -17.82 -25.39 6.79
C GLU A 213 -17.97 -24.55 8.07
N ASP A 214 -17.10 -24.75 9.06
CA ASP A 214 -17.11 -23.95 10.28
C ASP A 214 -16.69 -22.49 10.02
N ARG A 215 -15.73 -22.26 9.13
CA ARG A 215 -15.36 -20.91 8.70
C ARG A 215 -16.49 -20.20 7.95
N TYR A 216 -17.21 -20.91 7.08
CA TYR A 216 -18.35 -20.36 6.35
C TYR A 216 -19.50 -20.01 7.30
N ASN A 217 -19.74 -20.82 8.31
CA ASN A 217 -20.73 -20.57 9.34
C ASN A 217 -20.41 -19.33 10.18
N ILE A 218 -19.14 -19.06 10.50
CA ILE A 218 -18.72 -17.84 11.23
C ILE A 218 -19.00 -16.57 10.43
N TYR A 219 -18.75 -16.58 9.11
CA TYR A 219 -19.09 -15.45 8.23
C TYR A 219 -20.59 -15.23 8.12
N ASN A 220 -21.37 -16.30 8.02
CA ASN A 220 -22.82 -16.22 7.97
C ASN A 220 -23.43 -15.81 9.31
N MET A 221 -22.82 -16.17 10.42
CA MET A 221 -23.22 -15.74 11.77
C MET A 221 -23.02 -14.23 11.96
N ALA A 222 -21.91 -13.66 11.45
CA ALA A 222 -21.65 -12.22 11.52
C ALA A 222 -22.61 -11.37 10.66
N ALA A 223 -23.24 -11.97 9.66
CA ALA A 223 -24.17 -11.29 8.74
C ALA A 223 -25.65 -11.41 9.15
N ASN A 224 -25.97 -12.13 10.23
CA ASN A 224 -27.35 -12.41 10.63
C ASN A 224 -27.70 -11.65 11.92
N GLU A 225 -28.54 -10.60 11.80
CA GLU A 225 -28.98 -9.76 12.93
C GLU A 225 -29.64 -10.54 14.07
N GLU A 226 -30.31 -11.67 13.77
CA GLU A 226 -30.95 -12.54 14.77
C GLU A 226 -29.91 -13.24 15.68
N LEU A 227 -28.65 -13.35 15.24
CA LEU A 227 -27.53 -13.89 16.00
C LEU A 227 -26.82 -12.82 16.86
N LEU A 228 -26.98 -11.54 16.52
CA LEU A 228 -26.45 -10.42 17.34
C LEU A 228 -27.12 -10.34 18.72
N ASP A 229 -28.39 -10.70 18.83
CA ASP A 229 -29.11 -10.74 20.11
C ASP A 229 -28.71 -11.94 21.01
N LYS A 230 -28.12 -12.98 20.42
CA LYS A 230 -27.54 -14.11 21.16
C LYS A 230 -26.08 -13.91 21.59
N GLN A 231 -25.49 -12.76 21.32
CA GLN A 231 -24.09 -12.39 21.56
C GLN A 231 -23.71 -12.20 23.05
N LYS A 232 -24.50 -12.69 23.98
CA LYS A 232 -24.07 -12.74 25.40
C LYS A 232 -23.00 -13.79 25.67
N GLU A 233 -22.74 -14.68 24.71
CA GLU A 233 -21.64 -15.63 24.75
C GLU A 233 -20.82 -15.45 23.46
N VAL A 234 -19.79 -14.59 23.50
CA VAL A 234 -18.76 -14.58 22.45
C VAL A 234 -18.11 -15.97 22.47
N PRO A 235 -18.24 -16.78 21.41
CA PRO A 235 -17.65 -18.10 21.43
C PRO A 235 -16.15 -17.99 21.67
N ASP A 236 -15.58 -18.87 22.48
CA ASP A 236 -14.12 -18.99 22.74
C ASP A 236 -13.27 -19.04 21.45
N ILE A 237 -13.91 -19.33 20.34
CA ILE A 237 -13.34 -19.40 18.97
C ILE A 237 -13.01 -18.03 18.37
N LEU A 238 -13.68 -16.93 18.78
CA LEU A 238 -13.47 -15.61 18.18
C LEU A 238 -12.13 -14.99 18.62
N ILE A 239 -11.69 -15.22 19.83
CA ILE A 239 -10.42 -14.70 20.35
C ILE A 239 -9.23 -15.28 19.58
N PRO A 240 -9.08 -16.60 19.43
CA PRO A 240 -8.02 -17.19 18.61
C PRO A 240 -8.08 -16.78 17.15
N LEU A 241 -9.29 -16.57 16.61
CA LEU A 241 -9.46 -16.12 15.23
C LEU A 241 -8.94 -14.69 15.04
N LEU A 242 -9.25 -13.78 15.96
CA LEU A 242 -8.78 -12.39 15.92
C LEU A 242 -7.26 -12.30 16.06
N GLU A 243 -6.67 -13.06 16.96
CA GLU A 243 -5.21 -13.17 17.10
C GLU A 243 -4.56 -13.72 15.82
N ARG A 244 -5.17 -14.75 15.21
CA ARG A 244 -4.69 -15.31 13.94
C ARG A 244 -4.79 -14.30 12.80
N ILE A 245 -5.89 -13.56 12.69
CA ILE A 245 -6.06 -12.51 11.68
C ILE A 245 -4.97 -11.44 11.85
N TYR A 246 -4.75 -10.96 13.07
CA TYR A 246 -3.71 -9.99 13.36
C TYR A 246 -2.31 -10.49 12.97
N ASN A 247 -1.98 -11.69 13.39
CA ASN A 247 -0.69 -12.32 13.11
C ASN A 247 -0.48 -12.57 11.62
N ASN A 248 -1.52 -13.03 10.90
CA ASN A 248 -1.46 -13.22 9.45
C ASN A 248 -1.31 -11.90 8.69
N ALA A 249 -2.00 -10.84 9.12
CA ALA A 249 -1.85 -9.52 8.53
C ALA A 249 -0.42 -8.98 8.70
N ARG A 250 0.16 -9.10 9.90
CA ARG A 250 1.56 -8.75 10.13
C ARG A 250 2.52 -9.56 9.27
N TYR A 251 2.33 -10.88 9.19
CA TYR A 251 3.17 -11.75 8.36
C TYR A 251 3.07 -11.34 6.87
N GLY A 252 1.87 -11.08 6.37
CA GLY A 252 1.64 -10.64 5.00
C GLY A 252 2.36 -9.32 4.69
N LEU A 253 2.24 -8.33 5.58
CA LEU A 253 2.91 -7.04 5.43
C LEU A 253 4.45 -7.20 5.48
N MET A 254 4.98 -7.94 6.45
CA MET A 254 6.42 -8.17 6.55
C MET A 254 7.00 -8.95 5.37
N SER A 255 6.21 -9.84 4.76
CA SER A 255 6.65 -10.62 3.59
C SER A 255 6.75 -9.78 2.33
N GLY A 256 5.90 -8.74 2.18
CA GLY A 256 5.89 -7.83 1.03
C GLY A 256 6.63 -6.51 1.27
N ALA A 257 7.17 -6.31 2.47
CA ALA A 257 7.72 -5.02 2.90
C ALA A 257 9.23 -4.89 2.61
N GLY A 258 9.72 -3.66 2.77
CA GLY A 258 11.15 -3.31 2.73
C GLY A 258 11.56 -2.49 1.52
N TYR A 259 10.83 -2.56 0.41
CA TYR A 259 11.08 -1.77 -0.78
C TYR A 259 9.94 -0.82 -1.14
N THR A 260 8.70 -1.22 -0.94
CA THR A 260 7.50 -0.48 -1.35
C THR A 260 6.36 -0.68 -0.37
N ALA A 261 5.29 0.10 -0.52
CA ALA A 261 4.03 -0.08 0.17
C ALA A 261 3.20 -1.25 -0.43
N PRO A 262 2.18 -1.73 0.27
CA PRO A 262 1.19 -2.64 -0.32
C PRO A 262 0.40 -1.96 -1.45
N ARG A 263 0.04 -2.73 -2.49
CA ARG A 263 -0.85 -2.27 -3.57
C ARG A 263 -2.32 -2.32 -3.14
N LEU A 264 -3.22 -1.78 -3.97
CA LEU A 264 -4.67 -1.77 -3.73
C LEU A 264 -5.21 -3.14 -3.27
N ASN A 265 -4.81 -4.20 -3.93
CA ASN A 265 -5.29 -5.55 -3.66
C ASN A 265 -4.49 -6.29 -2.57
N GLY A 266 -3.64 -5.58 -1.85
CA GLY A 266 -2.85 -6.11 -0.75
C GLY A 266 -1.46 -6.63 -1.14
N PRO A 267 -0.67 -7.03 -0.14
CA PRO A 267 0.65 -7.61 -0.37
C PRO A 267 0.52 -8.99 -1.01
N GLY A 268 1.35 -9.27 -1.99
CA GLY A 268 1.45 -10.60 -2.60
C GLY A 268 0.47 -10.89 -3.73
N VAL A 269 -0.36 -9.94 -4.13
CA VAL A 269 -1.21 -10.09 -5.32
C VAL A 269 -0.39 -9.85 -6.57
N GLY A 270 -0.26 -10.87 -7.40
CA GLY A 270 0.65 -10.92 -8.53
C GLY A 270 0.03 -10.72 -9.90
N GLU A 271 -1.26 -10.48 -10.03
CA GLU A 271 -1.86 -10.33 -11.35
C GLU A 271 -1.64 -8.94 -11.95
N TRP A 272 -1.23 -8.94 -13.21
CA TRP A 272 -0.93 -7.71 -13.96
C TRP A 272 -2.17 -6.88 -14.29
N ASN A 273 -3.31 -7.52 -14.54
CA ASN A 273 -4.54 -6.89 -15.04
C ASN A 273 -5.68 -6.87 -14.02
N LEU A 274 -5.39 -6.75 -12.74
CA LEU A 274 -6.42 -6.63 -11.71
C LEU A 274 -7.21 -5.31 -11.81
N MET A 275 -8.37 -5.29 -11.16
CA MET A 275 -9.19 -4.08 -11.00
C MET A 275 -8.32 -2.91 -10.54
N TRP A 276 -8.63 -1.72 -11.03
CA TRP A 276 -7.84 -0.49 -10.82
C TRP A 276 -6.36 -0.64 -11.18
N ARG A 277 -6.05 -1.49 -12.19
CA ARG A 277 -4.70 -1.69 -12.73
C ARG A 277 -3.67 -2.16 -11.70
N ASN A 278 -4.12 -2.71 -10.58
CA ASN A 278 -3.29 -3.11 -9.44
C ASN A 278 -2.32 -1.97 -9.00
N ALA A 279 -2.77 -0.72 -9.08
CA ALA A 279 -1.98 0.44 -8.72
C ALA A 279 -1.83 0.56 -7.20
N TYR A 280 -0.90 1.41 -6.77
CA TYR A 280 -0.86 1.88 -5.39
C TYR A 280 -1.89 2.99 -5.25
N THR A 281 -3.05 2.68 -4.71
CA THR A 281 -4.13 3.65 -4.51
C THR A 281 -3.97 4.30 -3.14
N MET A 282 -3.70 5.60 -3.15
CA MET A 282 -3.39 6.39 -1.95
C MET A 282 -4.62 7.00 -1.30
N ASP A 283 -5.81 6.88 -1.92
CA ASP A 283 -7.09 7.24 -1.35
C ASP A 283 -7.99 5.98 -1.19
N ALA A 284 -8.03 5.38 -0.06
CA ALA A 284 -7.20 5.45 1.15
C ALA A 284 -6.51 4.10 1.38
N ASN A 285 -6.43 3.25 0.32
CA ASN A 285 -6.06 1.84 0.45
C ASN A 285 -4.64 1.64 0.98
N VAL A 286 -3.64 2.35 0.43
CA VAL A 286 -2.27 2.29 0.94
C VAL A 286 -2.23 2.76 2.39
N ASN A 287 -2.90 3.87 2.70
CA ASN A 287 -2.92 4.48 4.02
C ASN A 287 -3.49 3.53 5.09
N ILE A 288 -4.63 2.88 4.79
CA ILE A 288 -5.26 1.91 5.69
C ILE A 288 -4.36 0.68 5.86
N GLN A 289 -3.77 0.16 4.79
CA GLN A 289 -2.92 -1.02 4.87
C GLN A 289 -1.64 -0.79 5.66
N VAL A 290 -1.07 0.42 5.63
CA VAL A 290 0.14 0.75 6.38
C VAL A 290 -0.11 1.29 7.78
N SER A 291 -1.37 1.53 8.17
CA SER A 291 -1.71 2.12 9.47
C SER A 291 -1.22 1.32 10.69
N GLY A 292 -1.05 0.03 10.55
CA GLY A 292 -0.59 -0.85 11.64
C GLY A 292 0.93 -1.14 11.63
N ILE A 293 1.72 -0.57 10.71
CA ILE A 293 3.15 -0.95 10.59
C ILE A 293 3.97 -0.51 11.80
N ASN A 294 3.69 0.64 12.34
CA ASN A 294 4.45 1.20 13.47
C ASN A 294 4.01 0.56 14.79
N SER A 295 2.71 0.51 15.09
CA SER A 295 2.17 -0.17 16.27
C SER A 295 2.45 -1.67 16.26
N GLY A 296 2.55 -2.29 15.08
CA GLY A 296 2.95 -3.67 14.88
C GLY A 296 4.46 -3.93 14.97
N ASN A 297 5.27 -2.91 15.26
CA ASN A 297 6.74 -2.95 15.30
C ASN A 297 7.35 -3.60 14.04
N MET A 298 6.84 -3.19 12.87
CA MET A 298 7.30 -3.65 11.57
C MET A 298 8.28 -2.65 10.96
N TYR A 299 9.42 -2.44 11.63
CA TYR A 299 10.44 -1.44 11.27
C TYR A 299 10.81 -1.44 9.78
N GLU A 300 11.08 -2.61 9.22
CA GLU A 300 11.50 -2.75 7.83
C GLU A 300 10.38 -2.38 6.85
N ALA A 301 9.13 -2.63 7.22
CA ALA A 301 7.96 -2.19 6.46
C ALA A 301 7.84 -0.67 6.46
N GLY A 302 8.06 -0.04 7.60
CA GLY A 302 8.11 1.42 7.74
C GLY A 302 9.21 2.04 6.89
N VAL A 303 10.40 1.48 6.92
CA VAL A 303 11.52 1.93 6.07
C VAL A 303 11.17 1.79 4.58
N GLY A 304 10.58 0.67 4.17
CA GLY A 304 10.12 0.46 2.78
C GLY A 304 9.06 1.48 2.36
N TYR A 305 8.14 1.84 3.26
CA TYR A 305 7.16 2.88 3.04
C TYR A 305 7.79 4.28 2.89
N ILE A 306 8.77 4.62 3.72
CA ILE A 306 9.52 5.88 3.61
C ILE A 306 10.16 5.98 2.21
N TRP A 307 10.83 4.93 1.74
CA TRP A 307 11.43 4.93 0.40
C TRP A 307 10.38 5.01 -0.71
N PHE A 308 9.23 4.38 -0.54
CA PHE A 308 8.10 4.50 -1.47
C PHE A 308 7.64 5.95 -1.62
N VAL A 309 7.49 6.69 -0.53
CA VAL A 309 7.13 8.11 -0.55
C VAL A 309 8.22 8.94 -1.22
N LEU A 310 9.48 8.77 -0.81
CA LEU A 310 10.60 9.59 -1.31
C LEU A 310 10.83 9.46 -2.82
N ARG A 311 10.59 8.29 -3.41
CA ARG A 311 10.71 8.11 -4.88
C ARG A 311 9.76 9.00 -5.67
N GLN A 312 8.67 9.43 -5.06
CA GLN A 312 7.55 10.10 -5.72
C GLN A 312 7.51 11.61 -5.50
N LEU A 313 8.27 12.12 -4.53
CA LEU A 313 8.15 13.52 -4.10
C LEU A 313 8.37 14.54 -5.22
N LYS A 314 9.27 14.26 -6.16
CA LYS A 314 9.48 15.15 -7.31
C LYS A 314 8.21 15.29 -8.16
N ASP A 315 7.49 14.21 -8.37
CA ASP A 315 6.22 14.22 -9.11
C ASP A 315 5.13 14.95 -8.31
N TRP A 316 5.10 14.82 -6.98
CA TRP A 316 4.15 15.55 -6.14
C TRP A 316 4.40 17.08 -6.18
N GLU A 317 5.65 17.52 -6.25
CA GLU A 317 6.00 18.92 -6.46
C GLU A 317 5.52 19.42 -7.83
N ILE A 318 5.73 18.63 -8.88
CA ILE A 318 5.25 18.93 -10.23
C ILE A 318 3.73 19.01 -10.27
N ASN A 319 3.03 18.10 -9.61
CA ASN A 319 1.57 18.11 -9.51
C ASN A 319 1.06 19.42 -8.86
N ALA A 320 1.64 19.82 -7.72
CA ALA A 320 1.28 21.06 -7.04
C ALA A 320 1.51 22.29 -7.94
N GLU A 321 2.63 22.33 -8.68
CA GLU A 321 2.90 23.40 -9.61
C GLU A 321 1.93 23.40 -10.80
N LYS A 322 1.63 22.23 -11.39
CA LYS A 322 0.79 22.16 -12.60
C LYS A 322 -0.70 22.35 -12.31
N VAL A 323 -1.19 21.86 -11.17
CA VAL A 323 -2.62 21.99 -10.81
C VAL A 323 -2.92 23.38 -10.24
N TYR A 324 -2.04 23.90 -9.37
CA TYR A 324 -2.31 25.10 -8.59
C TYR A 324 -1.34 26.26 -8.84
N GLY A 325 -0.26 26.05 -9.58
CA GLY A 325 0.82 27.03 -9.71
C GLY A 325 1.68 27.19 -8.47
N MET A 326 1.55 26.27 -7.49
CA MET A 326 2.26 26.34 -6.22
C MET A 326 3.72 25.93 -6.37
N LYS A 327 4.59 26.56 -5.57
CA LYS A 327 6.02 26.24 -5.53
C LYS A 327 6.39 25.70 -4.14
N ASN A 328 7.33 24.77 -4.14
CA ASN A 328 7.81 24.16 -2.89
C ASN A 328 6.64 23.58 -2.05
N ALA A 329 5.71 22.91 -2.72
CA ALA A 329 4.48 22.34 -2.17
C ALA A 329 4.29 20.92 -2.71
N LEU A 330 3.48 20.11 -2.04
CA LEU A 330 3.23 18.70 -2.40
C LEU A 330 1.75 18.47 -2.70
N LEU A 331 1.48 17.82 -3.83
CA LEU A 331 0.15 17.31 -4.19
C LEU A 331 0.29 15.86 -4.64
N ALA A 332 -0.08 14.92 -3.77
CA ALA A 332 -0.06 13.50 -4.09
C ALA A 332 -1.26 13.15 -5.00
N PRO A 333 -1.06 12.33 -6.05
CA PRO A 333 -2.16 11.81 -6.86
C PRO A 333 -2.89 10.70 -6.12
N ILE A 334 -4.06 10.31 -6.62
CA ILE A 334 -4.82 9.20 -6.05
C ILE A 334 -4.14 7.85 -6.30
N ASN A 335 -3.48 7.69 -7.43
CA ASN A 335 -2.83 6.45 -7.85
C ASN A 335 -1.39 6.68 -8.28
N THR A 336 -0.56 5.67 -8.08
CA THR A 336 0.82 5.63 -8.56
C THR A 336 1.19 4.21 -9.01
N ASP A 337 2.16 4.09 -9.89
CA ASP A 337 2.81 2.81 -10.22
C ASP A 337 3.92 2.42 -9.23
N GLY A 338 4.19 3.28 -8.24
CA GLY A 338 5.24 3.09 -7.24
C GLY A 338 6.60 3.68 -7.64
N GLN A 339 6.76 4.13 -8.89
CA GLN A 339 7.96 4.79 -9.40
C GLN A 339 7.67 6.22 -9.84
N ARG A 340 6.50 6.45 -10.41
CA ARG A 340 6.02 7.75 -10.88
C ARG A 340 4.67 8.05 -10.24
N ALA A 341 4.49 9.28 -9.87
CA ALA A 341 3.29 9.76 -9.19
C ALA A 341 2.75 11.05 -9.85
N MET A 342 2.89 11.14 -11.16
CA MET A 342 2.26 12.20 -11.94
C MET A 342 0.75 12.03 -11.92
N MET A 343 0.03 13.14 -11.77
CA MET A 343 -1.43 13.14 -11.84
C MET A 343 -1.86 12.92 -13.29
N VAL A 344 -2.61 11.85 -13.54
CA VAL A 344 -3.01 11.43 -14.88
C VAL A 344 -4.52 11.38 -15.11
N GLU A 345 -5.31 11.53 -14.06
CA GLU A 345 -6.78 11.46 -14.14
C GLU A 345 -7.40 12.82 -13.83
N TYR A 346 -8.27 13.25 -14.71
CA TYR A 346 -9.09 14.44 -14.56
C TYR A 346 -10.53 14.09 -14.95
N ASP A 347 -11.43 14.12 -13.98
CA ASP A 347 -12.85 13.88 -14.18
C ASP A 347 -13.67 14.82 -13.30
N ILE A 348 -14.77 15.36 -13.82
CA ILE A 348 -15.64 16.28 -13.07
C ILE A 348 -16.46 15.56 -11.99
N ASN A 349 -16.70 14.27 -12.15
CA ASN A 349 -17.42 13.47 -11.17
C ASN A 349 -16.49 12.91 -10.09
N TYR A 350 -15.22 12.71 -10.45
CA TYR A 350 -14.15 12.23 -9.59
C TYR A 350 -12.95 13.16 -9.72
N PRO A 351 -13.04 14.40 -9.18
CA PRO A 351 -12.00 15.41 -9.37
C PRO A 351 -10.81 15.20 -8.44
N PHE A 352 -10.12 14.06 -8.58
CA PHE A 352 -9.01 13.66 -7.72
C PHE A 352 -7.81 14.60 -7.77
N GLN A 353 -7.69 15.44 -8.81
CA GLN A 353 -6.72 16.53 -8.85
C GLN A 353 -6.95 17.56 -7.73
N TYR A 354 -8.10 17.58 -7.10
CA TYR A 354 -8.46 18.42 -5.95
C TYR A 354 -8.62 17.62 -4.64
N TRP A 355 -8.08 16.40 -4.61
CA TRP A 355 -7.92 15.67 -3.36
C TRP A 355 -6.70 16.19 -2.61
N ASN A 356 -6.87 17.31 -1.93
CA ASN A 356 -5.80 18.08 -1.28
C ASN A 356 -5.15 17.34 -0.11
N THR A 357 -5.90 16.49 0.56
CA THR A 357 -5.46 15.74 1.74
C THR A 357 -4.38 14.70 1.43
N GLY A 358 -4.20 14.31 0.17
CA GLY A 358 -3.37 13.16 -0.22
C GLY A 358 -1.97 13.17 0.38
N ALA A 359 -1.20 14.24 0.17
CA ALA A 359 0.16 14.35 0.72
C ALA A 359 0.16 14.36 2.25
N SER A 360 -0.82 15.05 2.87
CA SER A 360 -0.96 15.09 4.34
C SER A 360 -1.12 13.69 4.92
N TRP A 361 -2.01 12.89 4.37
CA TRP A 361 -2.23 11.53 4.87
C TRP A 361 -1.03 10.61 4.66
N MET A 362 -0.34 10.74 3.52
CA MET A 362 0.83 9.91 3.21
C MET A 362 2.03 10.18 4.14
N ILE A 363 2.08 11.32 4.80
CA ILE A 363 3.16 11.69 5.73
C ILE A 363 2.93 11.12 7.14
N LEU A 364 1.69 10.91 7.56
CA LEU A 364 1.36 10.45 8.91
C LEU A 364 2.10 9.16 9.33
N PRO A 365 2.18 8.09 8.51
CA PRO A 365 2.93 6.90 8.90
C PRO A 365 4.42 7.16 9.10
N ILE A 366 4.99 8.21 8.47
CA ILE A 366 6.39 8.62 8.65
C ILE A 366 6.55 9.38 9.98
N ALA A 367 5.59 10.25 10.32
CA ALA A 367 5.57 10.94 11.62
C ALA A 367 5.43 9.93 12.76
N GLU A 368 4.47 9.02 12.69
CA GLU A 368 4.33 7.92 13.66
C GLU A 368 5.58 7.04 13.76
N TRP A 369 6.28 6.81 12.63
CA TRP A 369 7.53 6.05 12.64
C TRP A 369 8.61 6.77 13.47
N VAL A 370 8.71 8.10 13.33
CA VAL A 370 9.63 8.92 14.15
C VAL A 370 9.24 8.88 15.62
N ASP A 371 7.95 8.91 15.95
CA ASP A 371 7.46 8.79 17.32
C ASP A 371 7.78 7.41 17.93
N CYS A 372 7.66 6.35 17.15
CA CYS A 372 7.93 4.99 17.60
C CYS A 372 9.43 4.67 17.74
N TYR A 373 10.27 5.16 16.82
CA TYR A 373 11.67 4.75 16.71
C TYR A 373 12.68 5.88 17.02
N GLY A 374 12.22 7.12 17.15
CA GLY A 374 13.05 8.26 17.53
C GLY A 374 13.89 8.83 16.40
N ASP A 375 14.95 9.55 16.80
CA ASP A 375 15.89 10.22 15.89
C ASP A 375 16.90 9.21 15.30
N VAL A 376 16.46 8.42 14.32
CA VAL A 376 17.22 7.32 13.70
C VAL A 376 17.56 7.66 12.26
N SER A 377 18.73 7.19 11.81
CA SER A 377 19.15 7.23 10.41
C SER A 377 18.90 5.90 9.72
N ILE A 378 18.40 5.96 8.47
CA ILE A 378 18.17 4.83 7.59
C ILE A 378 19.05 4.93 6.35
N THR A 379 19.41 3.80 5.76
CA THR A 379 20.29 3.73 4.60
C THR A 379 19.55 3.10 3.42
N THR A 380 19.74 3.65 2.22
CA THR A 380 19.21 3.10 0.98
C THR A 380 20.31 2.69 0.01
N THR A 381 20.03 1.67 -0.80
CA THR A 381 20.80 1.30 -1.98
C THR A 381 20.09 1.65 -3.29
N ASP A 382 18.91 2.26 -3.19
CA ASP A 382 18.12 2.69 -4.34
C ASP A 382 18.82 3.85 -5.07
N GLN A 383 19.31 3.56 -6.29
CA GLN A 383 20.08 4.53 -7.08
C GLN A 383 19.25 5.74 -7.50
N LYS A 384 17.93 5.60 -7.64
CA LYS A 384 17.03 6.72 -7.95
C LYS A 384 16.99 7.72 -6.79
N ILE A 385 16.83 7.22 -5.56
CA ILE A 385 16.84 8.04 -4.35
C ILE A 385 18.21 8.67 -4.15
N ILE A 386 19.29 7.88 -4.24
CA ILE A 386 20.66 8.38 -4.08
C ILE A 386 20.94 9.51 -5.08
N LYS A 387 20.58 9.33 -6.34
CA LYS A 387 20.77 10.36 -7.38
C LYS A 387 19.90 11.59 -7.15
N GLN A 388 18.66 11.40 -6.70
CA GLN A 388 17.71 12.50 -6.48
C GLN A 388 18.15 13.40 -5.30
N TYR A 389 18.65 12.81 -4.23
CA TYR A 389 18.99 13.52 -2.99
C TYR A 389 20.49 13.67 -2.77
N ASN A 390 21.33 13.10 -3.63
CA ASN A 390 22.80 13.09 -3.52
C ASN A 390 23.29 12.53 -2.16
N GLN A 391 22.56 11.60 -1.57
CA GLN A 391 22.91 10.93 -0.32
C GLN A 391 22.27 9.54 -0.24
N ALA A 392 22.90 8.65 0.55
CA ALA A 392 22.43 7.29 0.79
C ALA A 392 21.97 7.06 2.23
N VAL A 393 22.35 7.93 3.16
CA VAL A 393 22.00 7.86 4.58
C VAL A 393 21.15 9.07 4.93
N PHE A 394 20.01 8.84 5.55
CA PHE A 394 19.04 9.89 5.89
C PHE A 394 18.66 9.79 7.37
N ASN A 395 18.79 10.88 8.09
CA ASN A 395 18.11 11.04 9.36
C ASN A 395 16.63 11.25 9.11
N VAL A 396 15.78 10.34 9.58
CA VAL A 396 14.35 10.34 9.20
C VAL A 396 13.65 11.60 9.67
N LYS A 397 13.96 12.09 10.86
CA LYS A 397 13.35 13.30 11.41
C LYS A 397 13.78 14.56 10.64
N LYS A 398 15.09 14.75 10.46
CA LYS A 398 15.67 16.01 9.94
C LYS A 398 15.69 16.07 8.42
N ASP A 399 16.06 14.94 7.77
CA ASP A 399 16.28 14.92 6.33
C ASP A 399 15.04 14.51 5.55
N ILE A 400 14.03 13.90 6.21
CA ILE A 400 12.82 13.38 5.56
C ILE A 400 11.58 14.07 6.12
N LEU A 401 11.23 13.85 7.39
CA LEU A 401 9.95 14.31 7.94
C LEU A 401 9.84 15.84 7.95
N MET A 402 10.86 16.55 8.43
CA MET A 402 10.82 18.01 8.46
C MET A 402 10.65 18.66 7.07
N PRO A 403 11.40 18.27 6.02
CA PRO A 403 11.17 18.78 4.67
C PRO A 403 9.77 18.43 4.11
N LEU A 404 9.25 17.24 4.42
CA LEU A 404 7.90 16.83 4.03
C LEU A 404 6.83 17.70 4.69
N LEU A 405 6.92 17.90 6.00
CA LEU A 405 6.00 18.76 6.75
C LEU A 405 6.05 20.19 6.23
N GLN A 406 7.24 20.75 6.01
CA GLN A 406 7.39 22.10 5.50
C GLN A 406 6.73 22.27 4.12
N LYS A 407 6.95 21.34 3.18
CA LYS A 407 6.36 21.42 1.83
C LYS A 407 4.85 21.21 1.85
N THR A 408 4.34 20.34 2.73
CA THR A 408 2.90 20.13 2.89
C THR A 408 2.25 21.31 3.61
N TYR A 409 2.92 21.91 4.61
CA TYR A 409 2.49 23.18 5.19
C TYR A 409 2.42 24.29 4.13
N ASN A 410 3.44 24.42 3.30
CA ASN A 410 3.46 25.39 2.20
C ASN A 410 2.31 25.18 1.20
N PHE A 411 1.89 23.92 0.98
CA PHE A 411 0.71 23.63 0.16
C PHE A 411 -0.54 24.25 0.79
N TRP A 412 -0.80 23.96 2.07
CA TRP A 412 -1.98 24.49 2.77
C TRP A 412 -1.95 26.01 2.90
N GLU A 413 -0.78 26.57 3.18
CA GLU A 413 -0.62 28.01 3.24
C GLU A 413 -0.96 28.70 1.91
N GLN A 414 -0.44 28.16 0.79
CA GLN A 414 -0.71 28.72 -0.53
C GLN A 414 -2.17 28.48 -0.97
N LEU A 415 -2.80 27.38 -0.56
CA LEU A 415 -4.19 27.10 -0.87
C LEU A 415 -5.15 28.00 -0.06
N CYS A 416 -4.86 28.20 1.23
CA CYS A 416 -5.76 28.90 2.16
C CYS A 416 -5.51 30.42 2.25
N THR A 417 -4.36 30.92 1.78
CA THR A 417 -3.99 32.34 1.81
C THR A 417 -4.31 33.14 0.55
N PRO A 418 -4.81 32.58 -0.55
CA PRO A 418 -5.29 33.41 -1.65
C PRO A 418 -6.59 34.14 -1.30
N GLU A 419 -7.24 34.68 -2.25
CA GLU A 419 -8.32 35.67 -2.18
C GLU A 419 -9.66 35.13 -1.66
N TYR A 420 -9.70 33.85 -1.19
CA TYR A 420 -10.92 33.20 -0.71
C TYR A 420 -10.94 33.11 0.80
N PHE A 421 -12.07 33.50 1.41
CA PHE A 421 -12.28 33.43 2.85
C PHE A 421 -13.77 33.34 3.17
N THR A 422 -14.10 32.99 4.40
CA THR A 422 -15.46 32.98 4.91
C THR A 422 -15.60 34.09 5.93
N ASP A 423 -16.61 34.93 5.80
CA ASP A 423 -16.88 35.97 6.76
C ASP A 423 -17.44 35.43 8.08
N ILE A 424 -17.59 36.30 9.08
CA ILE A 424 -18.06 35.93 10.42
C ILE A 424 -19.47 35.33 10.42
N GLU A 425 -20.26 35.61 9.40
CA GLU A 425 -21.62 35.08 9.22
C GLU A 425 -21.60 33.71 8.52
N GLY A 426 -20.43 33.24 8.08
CA GLY A 426 -20.23 32.00 7.36
C GLY A 426 -20.55 32.09 5.87
N ASN A 427 -20.59 33.30 5.30
CA ASN A 427 -20.78 33.48 3.86
C ASN A 427 -19.43 33.47 3.14
N ALA A 428 -19.37 32.80 1.99
CA ALA A 428 -18.20 32.80 1.16
C ALA A 428 -17.92 34.20 0.58
N ARG A 429 -16.66 34.62 0.64
CA ARG A 429 -16.15 35.88 0.12
C ARG A 429 -15.00 35.67 -0.83
N TYR A 430 -14.89 36.54 -1.82
CA TYR A 430 -13.77 36.62 -2.73
C TYR A 430 -13.38 38.08 -2.95
N GLU A 431 -12.12 38.39 -2.74
CA GLU A 431 -11.58 39.73 -2.94
C GLU A 431 -10.16 39.62 -3.54
N LYS A 432 -10.02 40.03 -4.79
CA LYS A 432 -8.77 39.94 -5.53
C LYS A 432 -7.67 40.77 -4.87
N GLY A 433 -6.51 40.12 -4.68
CA GLY A 433 -5.34 40.76 -4.08
C GLY A 433 -5.37 40.90 -2.56
N LYS A 434 -6.40 40.34 -1.88
CA LYS A 434 -6.45 40.31 -0.43
C LYS A 434 -5.50 39.26 0.12
N THR A 435 -4.59 39.70 0.98
CA THR A 435 -3.56 38.81 1.60
C THR A 435 -3.77 38.59 3.10
N HIS A 436 -4.79 39.23 3.70
CA HIS A 436 -5.12 39.12 5.12
C HIS A 436 -6.62 39.16 5.34
N LEU A 437 -7.07 38.56 6.42
CA LEU A 437 -8.46 38.54 6.83
C LEU A 437 -8.80 39.75 7.69
N PHE A 438 -10.08 40.16 7.66
CA PHE A 438 -10.66 41.06 8.65
C PHE A 438 -10.91 40.29 9.96
N THR A 439 -11.22 41.04 11.02
CA THR A 439 -11.54 40.40 12.30
C THR A 439 -12.79 39.52 12.17
N GLY A 440 -12.68 38.27 12.59
CA GLY A 440 -13.77 37.29 12.61
C GLY A 440 -14.03 36.58 11.29
N GLU A 441 -13.27 36.86 10.23
CA GLU A 441 -13.33 36.11 8.98
C GLU A 441 -12.43 34.87 9.04
N LYS A 442 -12.81 33.86 8.29
CA LYS A 442 -12.08 32.60 8.13
C LYS A 442 -11.67 32.38 6.67
N TYR A 443 -10.56 31.70 6.46
CA TYR A 443 -10.16 31.25 5.13
C TYR A 443 -11.16 30.23 4.56
N LEU A 444 -11.23 30.19 3.24
CA LEU A 444 -11.99 29.21 2.49
C LEU A 444 -11.01 28.25 1.81
N ILE A 445 -11.21 26.93 1.99
CA ILE A 445 -10.46 25.89 1.28
C ILE A 445 -11.21 25.57 -0.02
N ILE A 446 -10.70 26.07 -1.15
CA ILE A 446 -11.32 25.92 -2.47
C ILE A 446 -10.24 25.90 -3.58
N PRO A 447 -10.31 24.98 -4.59
CA PRO A 447 -11.24 23.86 -4.66
C PRO A 447 -10.98 22.82 -3.59
N SER A 448 -12.00 22.03 -3.26
CA SER A 448 -11.97 20.96 -2.28
C SER A 448 -12.75 19.76 -2.82
N PHE A 449 -12.32 18.55 -2.47
CA PHE A 449 -13.02 17.33 -2.82
C PHE A 449 -12.99 16.35 -1.65
N SER A 450 -14.17 15.94 -1.19
CA SER A 450 -14.30 14.86 -0.22
C SER A 450 -14.50 13.54 -0.96
N PRO A 451 -13.47 12.69 -1.10
CA PRO A 451 -13.57 11.49 -1.92
C PRO A 451 -14.53 10.45 -1.31
N GLU A 452 -15.31 9.80 -2.11
CA GLU A 452 -15.66 10.00 -3.51
C GLU A 452 -17.08 10.58 -3.57
N ASN A 453 -17.40 11.58 -2.72
CA ASN A 453 -18.75 12.07 -2.46
C ASN A 453 -19.00 13.45 -3.08
N LYS A 454 -20.27 13.80 -3.19
CA LYS A 454 -20.72 15.14 -3.59
C LYS A 454 -22.01 15.52 -2.86
N PRO A 455 -22.23 16.81 -2.59
CA PRO A 455 -23.46 17.27 -1.94
C PRO A 455 -24.71 16.93 -2.76
N LEU A 456 -25.81 16.63 -2.09
CA LEU A 456 -27.08 16.36 -2.75
C LEU A 456 -27.52 17.56 -3.60
N GLY A 457 -28.01 17.27 -4.81
CA GLY A 457 -28.45 18.29 -5.76
C GLY A 457 -27.33 18.97 -6.57
N TYR A 458 -26.06 18.72 -6.28
CA TYR A 458 -24.93 19.27 -7.03
C TYR A 458 -24.51 18.36 -8.17
N LYS A 459 -24.16 18.96 -9.31
CA LYS A 459 -23.70 18.22 -10.49
C LYS A 459 -22.21 17.85 -10.39
N SER A 460 -21.42 18.70 -9.76
CA SER A 460 -19.98 18.52 -9.58
C SER A 460 -19.66 18.04 -8.16
N ALA A 461 -18.61 17.23 -8.04
CA ALA A 461 -18.01 16.86 -6.76
C ALA A 461 -16.94 17.87 -6.30
N ILE A 462 -16.61 18.87 -7.12
CA ILE A 462 -15.74 19.98 -6.71
C ILE A 462 -16.53 20.88 -5.75
N THR A 463 -16.02 21.04 -4.55
CA THR A 463 -16.68 21.73 -3.44
C THR A 463 -15.77 22.76 -2.80
N ALA A 464 -16.19 23.30 -1.67
CA ALA A 464 -15.37 24.07 -0.77
C ALA A 464 -15.47 23.51 0.66
N ASN A 465 -14.44 23.69 1.46
CA ASN A 465 -14.38 23.33 2.87
C ASN A 465 -14.82 21.88 3.17
N ALA A 466 -14.31 20.89 2.43
CA ALA A 466 -14.46 19.51 2.86
C ALA A 466 -13.85 19.34 4.26
N SER A 467 -14.57 18.70 5.17
CA SER A 467 -14.09 18.50 6.56
C SER A 467 -12.81 17.69 6.61
N MET A 468 -12.60 16.78 5.65
CA MET A 468 -11.34 16.06 5.48
C MET A 468 -10.16 17.02 5.22
N ASP A 469 -10.33 18.00 4.34
CA ASP A 469 -9.28 18.98 4.03
C ASP A 469 -8.98 19.90 5.23
N ILE A 470 -10.03 20.32 5.95
CA ILE A 470 -9.86 21.10 7.19
C ILE A 470 -9.05 20.31 8.22
N ALA A 471 -9.42 19.04 8.43
CA ALA A 471 -8.73 18.17 9.37
C ALA A 471 -7.27 17.98 9.00
N ALA A 472 -6.98 17.67 7.74
CA ALA A 472 -5.63 17.44 7.25
C ALA A 472 -4.76 18.70 7.32
N ALA A 473 -5.32 19.87 7.03
CA ALA A 473 -4.60 21.12 7.18
C ALA A 473 -4.22 21.40 8.63
N LYS A 474 -5.17 21.27 9.57
CA LYS A 474 -4.94 21.46 11.01
C LYS A 474 -3.89 20.48 11.54
N ASP A 475 -3.94 19.23 11.12
CA ASP A 475 -3.02 18.18 11.54
C ASP A 475 -1.58 18.45 11.08
N ILE A 476 -1.39 18.77 9.80
CA ILE A 476 -0.06 19.12 9.25
C ILE A 476 0.49 20.39 9.91
N ILE A 477 -0.34 21.40 10.15
CA ILE A 477 0.11 22.63 10.81
C ILE A 477 0.57 22.34 12.23
N ALA A 478 -0.16 21.53 12.99
CA ALA A 478 0.22 21.13 14.33
C ALA A 478 1.57 20.38 14.34
N MET A 479 1.71 19.35 13.52
CA MET A 479 2.97 18.60 13.40
C MET A 479 4.14 19.49 12.94
N TYR A 480 3.89 20.43 12.04
CA TYR A 480 4.91 21.37 11.58
C TYR A 480 5.38 22.31 12.73
N ILE A 481 4.45 22.84 13.52
CA ILE A 481 4.75 23.67 14.70
C ILE A 481 5.56 22.87 15.72
N ASP A 482 5.18 21.64 16.02
CA ASP A 482 5.87 20.78 16.96
C ASP A 482 7.30 20.47 16.49
N MET A 483 7.48 20.16 15.21
CA MET A 483 8.80 19.92 14.63
C MET A 483 9.69 21.17 14.62
N GLU A 484 9.14 22.35 14.30
CA GLU A 484 9.88 23.62 14.39
C GLU A 484 10.30 23.95 15.83
N ASN A 485 9.45 23.68 16.81
CA ASN A 485 9.76 23.82 18.23
C ASN A 485 10.85 22.86 18.68
N GLU A 486 10.85 21.64 18.17
CA GLU A 486 11.85 20.64 18.52
C GLU A 486 13.21 20.95 17.89
N LEU A 487 13.26 21.25 16.60
CA LEU A 487 14.51 21.45 15.87
C LEU A 487 15.11 22.84 16.06
N GLN A 488 14.30 23.84 16.33
CA GLN A 488 14.68 25.24 16.58
C GLN A 488 15.64 25.82 15.53
N ASN A 489 15.42 25.48 14.26
CA ASN A 489 16.22 26.05 13.16
C ASN A 489 16.09 27.56 13.09
N GLU A 490 17.07 28.25 12.51
CA GLU A 490 17.06 29.72 12.39
C GLU A 490 15.72 30.24 11.86
N GLY A 491 15.13 31.23 12.55
CA GLY A 491 13.84 31.83 12.20
C GLY A 491 12.58 30.99 12.58
N TYR A 492 12.74 29.92 13.37
CA TYR A 492 11.63 29.03 13.72
C TYR A 492 10.45 29.74 14.40
N LYS A 493 10.69 30.70 15.27
CA LYS A 493 9.65 31.45 15.99
C LYS A 493 8.70 32.22 15.06
N GLU A 494 9.23 32.82 14.01
CA GLU A 494 8.44 33.54 13.01
C GLU A 494 7.62 32.55 12.15
N ARG A 495 8.20 31.39 11.83
CA ARG A 495 7.48 30.33 11.10
C ARG A 495 6.35 29.76 11.93
N ILE A 496 6.58 29.48 13.22
CA ILE A 496 5.54 29.03 14.15
C ILE A 496 4.41 30.05 14.24
N LYS A 497 4.74 31.32 14.49
CA LYS A 497 3.72 32.40 14.58
C LYS A 497 2.87 32.49 13.31
N LYS A 498 3.47 32.29 12.15
CA LYS A 498 2.77 32.28 10.87
C LYS A 498 1.86 31.07 10.74
N ALA A 499 2.32 29.88 11.16
CA ALA A 499 1.57 28.66 11.16
C ALA A 499 0.39 28.68 12.15
N GLU A 500 0.61 29.19 13.36
CA GLU A 500 -0.45 29.40 14.35
C GLU A 500 -1.54 30.36 13.84
N LYS A 501 -1.13 31.44 13.17
CA LYS A 501 -2.10 32.36 12.55
C LYS A 501 -2.94 31.63 11.50
N LEU A 502 -2.33 30.87 10.60
CA LEU A 502 -3.07 30.11 9.60
C LEU A 502 -4.02 29.12 10.25
N ASN A 503 -3.56 28.37 11.25
CA ASN A 503 -4.41 27.40 11.96
C ASN A 503 -5.66 28.04 12.60
N ASN A 504 -5.48 29.23 13.19
CA ASN A 504 -6.59 29.97 13.83
C ASN A 504 -7.61 30.54 12.82
N GLU A 505 -7.18 30.77 11.59
CA GLU A 505 -8.01 31.33 10.52
C GLU A 505 -8.59 30.25 9.58
N LEU A 506 -8.28 28.97 9.78
CA LEU A 506 -8.90 27.87 9.06
C LEU A 506 -10.40 27.77 9.40
N PRO A 507 -11.23 27.24 8.46
CA PRO A 507 -12.64 26.96 8.76
C PRO A 507 -12.78 26.00 9.94
N ASP A 508 -13.85 26.18 10.71
CA ASP A 508 -14.24 25.24 11.75
C ASP A 508 -15.16 24.17 11.18
N TYR A 509 -15.17 23.00 11.83
CA TYR A 509 -16.16 21.95 11.51
C TYR A 509 -17.58 22.47 11.72
N GLN A 510 -18.47 22.02 10.86
CA GLN A 510 -19.89 22.19 11.07
C GLN A 510 -20.53 20.87 11.50
N TYR A 511 -21.61 20.98 12.23
CA TYR A 511 -22.33 19.85 12.78
C TYR A 511 -23.76 19.85 12.25
N ASP A 512 -24.32 18.67 12.06
CA ASP A 512 -25.72 18.51 11.75
C ASP A 512 -26.62 18.62 13.00
N GLU A 513 -27.93 18.47 12.83
CA GLU A 513 -28.89 18.54 13.92
C GLU A 513 -28.71 17.47 15.01
N SER A 514 -28.04 16.35 14.67
CA SER A 514 -27.70 15.27 15.61
C SER A 514 -26.41 15.51 16.35
N GLY A 515 -25.63 16.53 15.98
CA GLY A 515 -24.31 16.81 16.49
C GLY A 515 -23.18 16.03 15.79
N ALA A 516 -23.48 15.35 14.67
CA ALA A 516 -22.46 14.69 13.87
C ALA A 516 -21.72 15.71 12.98
N ILE A 517 -20.42 15.47 12.75
CA ILE A 517 -19.59 16.30 11.87
C ILE A 517 -20.11 16.17 10.44
N ARG A 518 -20.36 17.32 9.81
CA ARG A 518 -20.78 17.39 8.42
C ARG A 518 -19.60 17.11 7.47
N GLU A 519 -19.92 16.57 6.30
CA GLU A 519 -18.91 16.28 5.27
C GLU A 519 -18.31 17.56 4.66
N TRP A 520 -19.09 18.64 4.63
CA TRP A 520 -18.63 19.96 4.17
C TRP A 520 -18.99 21.04 5.19
N ALA A 521 -18.01 21.86 5.55
CA ALA A 521 -18.21 23.00 6.45
C ALA A 521 -18.77 24.22 5.69
N MET A 522 -19.85 24.00 4.92
CA MET A 522 -20.59 25.00 4.15
C MET A 522 -22.07 24.80 4.36
N LYS A 523 -22.77 25.86 4.77
CA LYS A 523 -24.23 25.82 5.09
C LYS A 523 -25.09 25.45 3.88
N GLU A 524 -24.65 25.83 2.69
CA GLU A 524 -25.36 25.66 1.43
C GLU A 524 -25.34 24.21 0.92
N TYR A 525 -24.43 23.39 1.41
CA TYR A 525 -24.32 22.01 0.96
C TYR A 525 -25.24 21.12 1.77
N GLN A 526 -26.04 20.33 1.06
CA GLN A 526 -26.85 19.28 1.68
C GLN A 526 -26.04 17.99 1.76
N GLU A 527 -26.00 17.38 2.96
CA GLU A 527 -25.29 16.13 3.21
C GLU A 527 -25.80 14.98 2.32
N ASN A 528 -24.86 14.15 1.87
CA ASN A 528 -25.14 12.92 1.13
C ASN A 528 -24.64 11.71 1.93
N ASN A 529 -25.39 11.34 2.98
CA ASN A 529 -25.01 10.27 3.90
C ASN A 529 -25.23 8.85 3.34
N ALA A 530 -25.78 8.73 2.13
CA ALA A 530 -25.94 7.45 1.45
C ALA A 530 -24.68 7.01 0.64
N HIS A 531 -23.52 7.49 1.05
CA HIS A 531 -22.23 7.18 0.42
C HIS A 531 -21.44 6.17 1.25
N ARG A 532 -20.64 5.31 0.58
CA ARG A 532 -19.81 4.27 1.22
C ARG A 532 -18.55 4.79 1.91
N HIS A 533 -18.06 5.99 1.56
CA HIS A 533 -16.91 6.62 2.18
C HIS A 533 -17.33 7.57 3.28
N ILE A 534 -16.49 7.69 4.29
CA ILE A 534 -16.70 8.53 5.48
C ILE A 534 -15.52 9.50 5.66
N SER A 535 -15.10 10.15 4.58
CA SER A 535 -13.89 10.99 4.51
C SER A 535 -13.89 12.13 5.54
N HIS A 536 -15.06 12.64 5.92
CA HIS A 536 -15.22 13.65 6.97
C HIS A 536 -14.75 13.19 8.36
N LEU A 537 -14.67 11.86 8.60
CA LEU A 537 -14.15 11.31 9.84
C LEU A 537 -12.61 11.22 9.89
N TYR A 538 -11.91 11.78 8.91
CA TYR A 538 -10.44 11.93 8.97
C TYR A 538 -9.99 12.61 10.28
N CYS A 539 -10.76 13.55 10.80
CA CYS A 539 -10.51 14.20 12.08
C CYS A 539 -10.54 13.24 13.29
N ALA A 540 -11.29 12.14 13.21
CA ALA A 540 -11.33 11.12 14.24
C ALA A 540 -10.19 10.11 14.07
N TRP A 541 -9.92 9.70 12.83
CA TRP A 541 -8.81 8.87 12.43
C TRP A 541 -8.50 9.18 10.96
N PRO A 542 -7.22 9.42 10.57
CA PRO A 542 -6.00 9.25 11.37
C PRO A 542 -5.54 10.48 12.17
N ALA A 543 -6.24 11.63 12.13
CA ALA A 543 -5.76 12.86 12.75
C ALA A 543 -6.00 12.94 14.27
N TYR A 544 -6.80 12.04 14.86
CA TYR A 544 -7.09 11.96 16.31
C TYR A 544 -7.60 13.26 16.98
N GLN A 545 -8.07 14.23 16.21
CA GLN A 545 -8.49 15.54 16.70
C GLN A 545 -9.73 15.49 17.60
N THR A 546 -10.55 14.44 17.48
CA THR A 546 -11.76 14.24 18.30
C THR A 546 -11.50 13.39 19.55
N GLN A 547 -10.27 12.90 19.74
CA GLN A 547 -9.90 12.05 20.88
C GLN A 547 -9.28 12.84 22.03
N HIS A 548 -9.28 14.16 21.97
CA HIS A 548 -8.77 14.98 23.04
C HIS A 548 -9.60 14.77 24.30
N ASN A 549 -8.94 14.21 25.25
CA ASN A 549 -9.44 13.89 26.56
C ASN A 549 -9.88 15.13 27.30
N ASN A 550 -10.99 14.95 27.90
CA ASN A 550 -11.37 15.67 29.08
C ASN A 550 -10.54 15.24 30.28
#